data_6d06ad535599d45aab7b75038e15d2c7
#
_entry.id   6d06ad535599d45aab7b75038e15d2c7
#
_cell.length_a   1.000
_cell.length_b   1.000
_cell.length_c   1.000
_cell.angle_alpha   90.00
_cell.angle_beta   90.00
_cell.angle_gamma   90.00
#
_symmetry.space_group_name_H-M   'P 1'
#
loop_
_entity.id
_entity.type
_entity.pdbx_description
1 polymer ?
#
loop_
_entity_poly.entity_id
_entity_poly.type
_entity_poly.pdbx_seq_one_letter_code
_entity_poly.pdbx_strand_id
1 'polypeptide(L)'
;QNEDFMAKRKVQINYKCSNCNFTQPRWLGRCPECGSWNTMEECINDKNALSSTTTKNLSIKSKPISLKDVIALDDDRISTGIKEFDRVLGGLGATKKSAILLGGEPGIGKSTLLLQTASSFSNQNNSESINSNSSDKEQIALYVSGEESTSQIKARANRLGINCDNIQIMSTMRLEDIIDALNELKPLLVIIDSIQTVYSLEGGIIPGTINQLKYCTNELVGWVKENESVLIMTCHVTKDGNIAGPKALEHMVDTVISFERNNDEIRFLRAYKN
;
A
#
# COMPACT_ATOMS: atom_id res chain seq x y z
N GLN A 1 -9.75 -39.18 -17.89
CA GLN A 1 -10.61 -39.49 -16.73
C GLN A 1 -9.82 -39.21 -15.48
N ASN A 2 -9.98 -38.02 -14.95
CA ASN A 2 -10.21 -37.67 -13.55
C ASN A 2 -10.22 -36.14 -13.46
N GLU A 3 -11.44 -35.62 -13.47
CA GLU A 3 -11.73 -34.23 -13.13
C GLU A 3 -11.70 -34.12 -11.61
N ASP A 4 -10.68 -33.48 -11.05
CA ASP A 4 -10.68 -33.05 -9.65
C ASP A 4 -11.28 -31.64 -9.54
N PHE A 5 -12.54 -31.62 -9.16
CA PHE A 5 -13.32 -30.44 -8.79
C PHE A 5 -12.71 -29.80 -7.52
N MET A 6 -12.01 -28.69 -7.67
CA MET A 6 -11.63 -27.84 -6.52
C MET A 6 -12.88 -27.20 -5.92
N ALA A 7 -13.34 -27.76 -4.82
CA ALA A 7 -14.43 -27.22 -4.03
C ALA A 7 -14.06 -25.86 -3.42
N LYS A 8 -14.80 -24.82 -3.77
CA LYS A 8 -14.75 -23.50 -3.14
C LYS A 8 -14.97 -23.63 -1.63
N ARG A 9 -13.97 -23.25 -0.83
CA ARG A 9 -14.08 -23.16 0.63
C ARG A 9 -15.05 -22.03 0.98
N LYS A 10 -16.21 -22.39 1.53
CA LYS A 10 -17.13 -21.45 2.19
C LYS A 10 -16.62 -21.19 3.60
N VAL A 11 -16.30 -19.94 3.92
CA VAL A 11 -16.11 -19.50 5.31
C VAL A 11 -17.40 -19.77 6.07
N GLN A 12 -17.37 -20.64 7.07
CA GLN A 12 -18.52 -20.89 7.94
C GLN A 12 -18.47 -19.90 9.12
N ILE A 13 -19.35 -18.92 9.05
CA ILE A 13 -19.58 -18.00 10.17
C ILE A 13 -20.46 -18.74 11.19
N ASN A 14 -20.01 -18.82 12.42
CA ASN A 14 -20.79 -19.34 13.54
C ASN A 14 -21.05 -18.24 14.57
N TYR A 15 -22.12 -18.37 15.30
CA TYR A 15 -22.52 -17.43 16.36
C TYR A 15 -22.39 -18.10 17.71
N LYS A 16 -21.70 -17.45 18.66
CA LYS A 16 -21.46 -17.94 20.01
C LYS A 16 -22.17 -17.07 21.04
N CYS A 17 -22.86 -17.67 21.98
CA CYS A 17 -23.47 -16.96 23.08
C CYS A 17 -22.42 -16.50 24.10
N SER A 18 -22.35 -15.21 24.41
CA SER A 18 -21.42 -14.64 25.39
C SER A 18 -21.73 -15.07 26.83
N ASN A 19 -22.95 -15.56 27.10
CA ASN A 19 -23.38 -15.96 28.45
C ASN A 19 -23.13 -17.46 28.74
N CYS A 20 -23.40 -18.37 27.78
CA CYS A 20 -23.29 -19.83 28.01
C CYS A 20 -22.34 -20.53 27.03
N ASN A 21 -21.69 -19.84 26.14
CA ASN A 21 -20.78 -20.36 25.10
C ASN A 21 -21.42 -21.30 24.07
N PHE A 22 -22.75 -21.43 24.04
CA PHE A 22 -23.45 -22.19 23.01
C PHE A 22 -23.15 -21.62 21.63
N THR A 23 -22.87 -22.48 20.64
CA THR A 23 -22.51 -22.07 19.27
C THR A 23 -23.46 -22.67 18.24
N GLN A 24 -23.83 -21.87 17.24
CA GLN A 24 -24.65 -22.29 16.11
C GLN A 24 -24.32 -21.52 14.81
N PRO A 25 -24.71 -22.05 13.63
CA PRO A 25 -24.35 -21.47 12.33
C PRO A 25 -25.24 -20.29 11.90
N ARG A 26 -26.21 -19.88 12.70
CA ARG A 26 -27.14 -18.77 12.38
C ARG A 26 -27.31 -17.86 13.60
N TRP A 27 -27.39 -16.57 13.34
CA TRP A 27 -27.72 -15.60 14.38
C TRP A 27 -29.16 -15.78 14.86
N LEU A 28 -29.36 -15.80 16.18
CA LEU A 28 -30.67 -15.74 16.81
C LEU A 28 -30.69 -14.62 17.84
N GLY A 29 -31.78 -13.87 17.89
CA GLY A 29 -31.96 -12.80 18.89
C GLY A 29 -32.01 -13.29 20.33
N ARG A 30 -32.32 -14.60 20.54
CA ARG A 30 -32.37 -15.26 21.84
C ARG A 30 -31.57 -16.57 21.79
N CYS A 31 -30.70 -16.78 22.75
CA CYS A 31 -29.94 -18.02 22.86
C CYS A 31 -30.90 -19.20 23.21
N PRO A 32 -30.91 -20.30 22.44
CA PRO A 32 -31.81 -21.42 22.70
C PRO A 32 -31.42 -22.21 23.96
N GLU A 33 -30.15 -22.14 24.38
CA GLU A 33 -29.65 -22.91 25.52
C GLU A 33 -29.91 -22.17 26.85
N CYS A 34 -29.50 -20.91 26.98
CA CYS A 34 -29.64 -20.16 28.23
C CYS A 34 -30.80 -19.15 28.24
N GLY A 35 -31.49 -18.96 27.12
CA GLY A 35 -32.64 -18.05 27.00
C GLY A 35 -32.31 -16.56 27.02
N SER A 36 -31.04 -16.16 27.09
CA SER A 36 -30.60 -14.77 27.11
C SER A 36 -30.80 -14.09 25.76
N TRP A 37 -31.24 -12.82 25.79
CA TRP A 37 -31.47 -12.01 24.59
C TRP A 37 -30.20 -11.22 24.20
N ASN A 38 -29.95 -11.07 22.88
CA ASN A 38 -28.85 -10.29 22.30
C ASN A 38 -27.45 -10.70 22.79
N THR A 39 -27.24 -11.99 23.05
CA THR A 39 -25.95 -12.55 23.51
C THR A 39 -25.22 -13.37 22.45
N MET A 40 -25.71 -13.37 21.20
CA MET A 40 -25.09 -14.13 20.10
C MET A 40 -24.11 -13.23 19.36
N GLU A 41 -22.83 -13.54 19.46
CA GLU A 41 -21.71 -12.83 18.82
C GLU A 41 -21.12 -13.68 17.69
N GLU A 42 -20.68 -13.05 16.60
CA GLU A 42 -20.05 -13.74 15.48
C GLU A 42 -18.71 -14.34 15.90
N CYS A 43 -18.51 -15.62 15.59
CA CYS A 43 -17.26 -16.32 15.79
C CYS A 43 -16.85 -17.02 14.49
N ILE A 44 -15.67 -16.72 13.98
CA ILE A 44 -15.07 -17.44 12.85
C ILE A 44 -14.38 -18.66 13.43
N ASN A 45 -14.88 -19.87 13.13
CA ASN A 45 -14.26 -21.12 13.54
C ASN A 45 -13.25 -21.58 12.48
N ASP A 46 -12.01 -21.17 12.60
CA ASP A 46 -10.89 -21.82 11.91
C ASP A 46 -10.43 -23.06 12.70
N LYS A 47 -11.08 -24.19 12.46
CA LYS A 47 -10.65 -25.49 13.03
C LYS A 47 -9.48 -26.15 12.29
N ASN A 48 -8.85 -25.46 11.33
CA ASN A 48 -7.71 -25.99 10.55
C ASN A 48 -6.51 -25.05 10.45
N ALA A 49 -6.24 -24.27 11.49
CA ALA A 49 -4.96 -23.59 11.63
C ALA A 49 -3.93 -24.51 12.30
N LEU A 50 -3.64 -25.67 11.69
CA LEU A 50 -2.41 -26.43 11.97
C LEU A 50 -1.52 -26.30 10.72
N SER A 51 -0.40 -25.64 10.90
CA SER A 51 0.72 -25.44 9.99
C SER A 51 0.63 -24.22 9.05
N SER A 52 0.76 -23.02 9.60
CA SER A 52 1.70 -22.03 9.07
C SER A 52 1.98 -20.98 10.15
N THR A 53 3.20 -20.97 10.60
CA THR A 53 3.83 -20.03 11.53
C THR A 53 3.82 -18.63 10.96
N THR A 54 2.74 -17.84 11.13
CA THR A 54 2.80 -16.36 11.01
C THR A 54 1.47 -15.67 11.35
N THR A 55 0.71 -16.12 12.35
CA THR A 55 -0.43 -15.33 12.87
C THR A 55 -0.39 -15.24 14.39
N LYS A 56 0.71 -14.66 14.91
CA LYS A 56 0.86 -14.39 16.36
C LYS A 56 0.66 -12.93 16.73
N ASN A 57 -0.06 -12.11 15.97
CA ASN A 57 -0.23 -10.69 16.29
C ASN A 57 -1.69 -10.18 16.35
N LEU A 58 -2.68 -11.06 16.56
CA LEU A 58 -4.09 -10.64 16.61
C LEU A 58 -4.65 -10.45 18.02
N SER A 59 -3.81 -10.09 19.01
CA SER A 59 -4.31 -9.63 20.31
C SER A 59 -3.30 -8.87 21.17
N ILE A 60 -2.42 -8.08 20.58
CA ILE A 60 -1.70 -7.07 21.36
C ILE A 60 -2.72 -5.95 21.65
N LYS A 61 -3.40 -6.04 22.80
CA LYS A 61 -4.20 -4.92 23.30
C LYS A 61 -3.25 -3.74 23.44
N SER A 62 -3.42 -2.74 22.57
CA SER A 62 -2.65 -1.50 22.65
C SER A 62 -2.87 -0.88 24.02
N LYS A 63 -1.79 -0.74 24.80
CA LYS A 63 -1.84 -0.04 26.08
C LYS A 63 -1.45 1.41 25.84
N PRO A 64 -2.13 2.39 26.47
CA PRO A 64 -1.69 3.77 26.40
C PRO A 64 -0.29 3.90 27.01
N ILE A 65 0.59 4.64 26.32
CA ILE A 65 1.96 4.92 26.78
C ILE A 65 2.05 6.42 27.02
N SER A 66 2.77 6.82 28.07
CA SER A 66 3.00 8.24 28.33
C SER A 66 3.88 8.84 27.21
N LEU A 67 3.52 10.01 26.71
CA LEU A 67 4.27 10.69 25.64
C LEU A 67 5.76 10.89 26.00
N LYS A 68 6.09 11.10 27.27
CA LYS A 68 7.47 11.24 27.75
C LYS A 68 8.29 9.95 27.64
N ASP A 69 7.62 8.78 27.57
CA ASP A 69 8.26 7.46 27.49
C ASP A 69 8.37 6.99 26.02
N VAL A 70 7.84 7.77 25.06
CA VAL A 70 7.98 7.53 23.64
C VAL A 70 9.35 8.04 23.19
N ILE A 71 10.19 7.14 22.69
CA ILE A 71 11.45 7.51 22.03
C ILE A 71 11.08 8.03 20.64
N ALA A 72 11.26 9.33 20.41
CA ALA A 72 11.17 9.88 19.07
C ALA A 72 12.35 9.32 18.27
N LEU A 73 12.06 8.53 17.25
CA LEU A 73 13.05 8.14 16.25
C LEU A 73 13.22 9.36 15.34
N ASP A 74 14.22 10.18 15.62
CA ASP A 74 14.64 11.22 14.70
C ASP A 74 15.16 10.55 13.42
N ASP A 75 14.63 11.01 12.29
CA ASP A 75 15.14 10.80 10.93
C ASP A 75 15.04 9.42 10.26
N ASP A 76 13.92 8.75 10.35
CA ASP A 76 13.57 7.69 9.39
C ASP A 76 13.06 8.28 8.06
N ARG A 77 13.77 9.26 7.51
CA ARG A 77 13.47 9.85 6.21
C ARG A 77 14.42 9.35 5.15
N ILE A 78 13.90 9.21 3.94
CA ILE A 78 14.65 8.74 2.79
C ILE A 78 14.52 9.78 1.68
N SER A 79 15.66 10.30 1.23
CA SER A 79 15.68 11.22 0.10
C SER A 79 15.14 10.53 -1.16
N THR A 80 14.32 11.24 -1.92
CA THR A 80 13.86 10.78 -3.25
C THR A 80 14.95 10.93 -4.30
N GLY A 81 16.07 11.59 -3.97
CA GLY A 81 17.13 11.95 -4.89
C GLY A 81 16.79 13.09 -5.84
N ILE A 82 15.60 13.65 -5.74
CA ILE A 82 15.13 14.80 -6.53
C ILE A 82 14.88 15.94 -5.54
N LYS A 83 15.79 16.93 -5.52
CA LYS A 83 15.79 18.02 -4.54
C LYS A 83 14.44 18.74 -4.41
N GLU A 84 13.76 19.00 -5.53
CA GLU A 84 12.46 19.68 -5.52
C GLU A 84 11.36 18.77 -4.96
N PHE A 85 11.44 17.47 -5.16
CA PHE A 85 10.50 16.53 -4.56
C PHE A 85 10.74 16.42 -3.04
N ASP A 86 11.99 16.32 -2.62
CA ASP A 86 12.36 16.31 -1.20
C ASP A 86 11.93 17.61 -0.51
N ARG A 87 12.08 18.77 -1.18
CA ARG A 87 11.63 20.07 -0.66
C ARG A 87 10.14 20.08 -0.35
N VAL A 88 9.32 19.53 -1.24
CA VAL A 88 7.87 19.44 -1.06
C VAL A 88 7.49 18.45 0.04
N LEU A 89 8.34 17.44 0.27
CA LEU A 89 8.22 16.47 1.37
C LEU A 89 8.78 16.98 2.71
N GLY A 90 9.13 18.25 2.82
CA GLY A 90 9.63 18.85 4.06
C GLY A 90 11.16 18.96 4.13
N GLY A 91 11.86 18.76 3.01
CA GLY A 91 13.31 19.02 2.84
C GLY A 91 14.22 17.81 2.99
N LEU A 92 13.81 16.78 3.72
CA LEU A 92 14.62 15.57 4.01
C LEU A 92 14.17 14.32 3.25
N GLY A 93 13.16 14.45 2.37
CA GLY A 93 12.59 13.33 1.62
C GLY A 93 11.38 12.67 2.32
N ALA A 94 11.06 11.45 1.90
CA ALA A 94 9.91 10.69 2.36
C ALA A 94 10.17 10.04 3.74
N THR A 95 9.18 10.06 4.61
CA THR A 95 9.24 9.33 5.89
C THR A 95 9.01 7.84 5.63
N LYS A 96 9.80 6.96 6.22
CA LYS A 96 9.53 5.51 6.22
C LYS A 96 8.15 5.22 6.84
N LYS A 97 7.58 4.09 6.50
CA LYS A 97 6.22 3.67 6.96
C LYS A 97 5.13 4.67 6.58
N SER A 98 5.35 5.45 5.52
CA SER A 98 4.38 6.45 5.05
C SER A 98 3.91 6.18 3.63
N ALA A 99 2.71 6.70 3.35
CA ALA A 99 2.08 6.64 2.05
C ALA A 99 1.89 8.05 1.48
N ILE A 100 2.30 8.24 0.23
CA ILE A 100 2.22 9.49 -0.52
C ILE A 100 1.26 9.28 -1.69
N LEU A 101 0.28 10.18 -1.84
CA LEU A 101 -0.60 10.23 -3.00
C LEU A 101 -0.16 11.37 -3.91
N LEU A 102 0.23 11.04 -5.14
CA LEU A 102 0.62 12.00 -6.17
C LEU A 102 -0.48 12.15 -7.21
N GLY A 103 -1.26 13.22 -7.09
CA GLY A 103 -2.29 13.60 -8.05
C GLY A 103 -1.74 14.41 -9.21
N GLY A 104 -2.44 14.43 -10.34
CA GLY A 104 -2.11 15.29 -11.47
C GLY A 104 -2.80 14.87 -12.76
N GLU A 105 -2.90 15.78 -13.72
CA GLU A 105 -3.50 15.49 -15.03
C GLU A 105 -2.78 14.36 -15.76
N PRO A 106 -3.49 13.61 -16.64
CA PRO A 106 -2.83 12.69 -17.57
C PRO A 106 -1.76 13.42 -18.40
N GLY A 107 -0.61 12.79 -18.59
CA GLY A 107 0.49 13.34 -19.39
C GLY A 107 1.32 14.44 -18.72
N ILE A 108 1.03 14.90 -17.51
CA ILE A 108 1.81 15.91 -16.79
C ILE A 108 3.24 15.49 -16.49
N GLY A 109 3.50 14.17 -16.40
CA GLY A 109 4.83 13.61 -16.16
C GLY A 109 4.98 12.81 -14.86
N LYS A 110 3.87 12.41 -14.20
CA LYS A 110 3.89 11.61 -12.95
C LYS A 110 4.76 10.36 -13.07
N SER A 111 4.47 9.50 -14.04
CA SER A 111 5.21 8.25 -14.28
C SER A 111 6.69 8.48 -14.58
N THR A 112 7.04 9.59 -15.25
CA THR A 112 8.43 9.98 -15.50
C THR A 112 9.14 10.38 -14.21
N LEU A 113 8.51 11.24 -13.40
CA LEU A 113 9.03 11.64 -12.11
C LEU A 113 9.26 10.44 -11.20
N LEU A 114 8.30 9.52 -11.13
CA LEU A 114 8.40 8.35 -10.25
C LEU A 114 9.46 7.35 -10.71
N LEU A 115 9.65 7.19 -12.02
CA LEU A 115 10.71 6.32 -12.53
C LEU A 115 12.11 6.92 -12.24
N GLN A 116 12.26 8.25 -12.33
CA GLN A 116 13.47 8.95 -11.91
C GLN A 116 13.70 8.83 -10.39
N THR A 117 12.63 8.96 -9.59
CA THR A 117 12.68 8.76 -8.14
C THR A 117 13.16 7.34 -7.80
N ALA A 118 12.60 6.31 -8.45
CA ALA A 118 13.01 4.92 -8.25
C ALA A 118 14.51 4.72 -8.52
N SER A 119 15.03 5.31 -9.61
CA SER A 119 16.44 5.23 -9.96
C SER A 119 17.34 5.95 -8.96
N SER A 120 17.00 7.17 -8.59
CA SER A 120 17.78 7.98 -7.66
C SER A 120 17.83 7.33 -6.27
N PHE A 121 16.70 6.77 -5.86
CA PHE A 121 16.57 6.05 -4.59
C PHE A 121 17.47 4.83 -4.52
N SER A 122 17.56 4.06 -5.60
CA SER A 122 18.42 2.88 -5.70
C SER A 122 19.92 3.23 -5.74
N ASN A 123 20.27 4.41 -6.23
CA ASN A 123 21.67 4.83 -6.41
C ASN A 123 22.30 5.47 -5.17
N GLN A 124 21.53 6.08 -4.28
CA GLN A 124 22.07 6.78 -3.10
C GLN A 124 22.84 5.86 -2.14
N ASN A 125 22.46 4.59 -2.09
CA ASN A 125 23.02 3.63 -1.15
C ASN A 125 24.31 2.97 -1.62
N ASN A 126 24.66 3.11 -2.90
CA ASN A 126 25.96 2.65 -3.39
C ASN A 126 27.13 3.57 -2.97
N SER A 127 26.82 4.78 -2.50
CA SER A 127 27.85 5.76 -2.09
C SER A 127 28.13 5.78 -0.59
N GLU A 128 27.23 5.29 0.26
CA GLU A 128 27.42 5.26 1.73
C GLU A 128 27.97 3.94 2.26
N SER A 129 27.93 2.86 1.45
CA SER A 129 28.35 1.50 1.84
C SER A 129 29.87 1.29 1.97
N ILE A 130 30.71 2.33 1.83
CA ILE A 130 32.18 2.17 1.94
C ILE A 130 32.66 1.98 3.40
N ASN A 131 31.79 2.22 4.42
CA ASN A 131 32.24 2.24 5.82
C ASN A 131 31.37 1.48 6.85
N SER A 132 30.41 0.64 6.47
CA SER A 132 29.61 -0.10 7.45
C SER A 132 29.58 -1.61 7.17
N ASN A 133 30.11 -2.39 8.11
CA ASN A 133 30.08 -3.88 8.17
C ASN A 133 28.67 -4.42 8.55
N SER A 134 27.60 -3.83 8.05
CA SER A 134 26.24 -4.35 8.21
C SER A 134 25.79 -4.97 6.89
N SER A 135 25.25 -6.18 6.93
CA SER A 135 24.73 -6.97 5.82
C SER A 135 23.87 -6.10 4.90
N ASP A 136 24.45 -5.62 3.80
CA ASP A 136 23.80 -4.76 2.82
C ASP A 136 22.68 -5.53 2.12
N LYS A 137 21.45 -5.37 2.61
CA LYS A 137 20.28 -5.71 1.81
C LYS A 137 20.20 -4.67 0.70
N GLU A 138 20.34 -5.12 -0.55
CA GLU A 138 20.10 -4.28 -1.72
C GLU A 138 18.75 -3.56 -1.54
N GLN A 139 18.76 -2.24 -1.59
CA GLN A 139 17.55 -1.45 -1.45
C GLN A 139 16.78 -1.46 -2.77
N ILE A 140 15.78 -2.31 -2.85
CA ILE A 140 14.97 -2.53 -4.04
C ILE A 140 13.84 -1.49 -4.08
N ALA A 141 13.63 -0.90 -5.25
CA ALA A 141 12.40 -0.18 -5.59
C ALA A 141 11.49 -1.10 -6.42
N LEU A 142 10.24 -1.28 -6.01
CA LEU A 142 9.23 -1.98 -6.80
C LEU A 142 8.33 -0.98 -7.50
N TYR A 143 8.32 -1.01 -8.84
CA TYR A 143 7.44 -0.20 -9.69
C TYR A 143 6.33 -1.07 -10.28
N VAL A 144 5.12 -0.86 -9.83
CA VAL A 144 3.92 -1.57 -10.31
C VAL A 144 3.14 -0.66 -11.24
N SER A 145 2.86 -1.12 -12.45
CA SER A 145 2.02 -0.43 -13.42
C SER A 145 0.80 -1.27 -13.81
N GLY A 146 -0.38 -0.66 -13.75
CA GLY A 146 -1.58 -1.23 -14.29
C GLY A 146 -1.95 -0.73 -15.70
N GLU A 147 -1.18 0.25 -16.20
CA GLU A 147 -1.48 0.91 -17.49
C GLU A 147 -0.45 0.58 -18.57
N GLU A 148 0.82 0.43 -18.19
CA GLU A 148 1.92 0.20 -19.12
C GLU A 148 2.53 -1.19 -18.94
N SER A 149 2.93 -1.78 -20.05
CA SER A 149 3.71 -3.03 -20.05
C SER A 149 5.15 -2.80 -19.57
N THR A 150 5.78 -3.83 -19.07
CA THR A 150 7.20 -3.79 -18.63
C THR A 150 8.13 -3.31 -19.73
N SER A 151 7.87 -3.67 -21.00
CA SER A 151 8.65 -3.21 -22.16
C SER A 151 8.52 -1.71 -22.41
N GLN A 152 7.33 -1.12 -22.23
CA GLN A 152 7.10 0.32 -22.37
C GLN A 152 7.82 1.10 -21.26
N ILE A 153 7.77 0.61 -20.02
CA ILE A 153 8.49 1.21 -18.90
C ILE A 153 10.00 1.13 -19.14
N LYS A 154 10.52 0.00 -19.60
CA LYS A 154 11.94 -0.17 -19.93
C LYS A 154 12.39 0.77 -21.05
N ALA A 155 11.60 0.90 -22.11
CA ALA A 155 11.88 1.84 -23.20
C ALA A 155 11.92 3.30 -22.71
N ARG A 156 11.02 3.68 -21.79
CA ARG A 156 11.02 5.00 -21.13
C ARG A 156 12.28 5.17 -20.27
N ALA A 157 12.65 4.20 -19.46
CA ALA A 157 13.86 4.22 -18.65
C ALA A 157 15.11 4.43 -19.51
N ASN A 158 15.25 3.70 -20.62
CA ASN A 158 16.35 3.83 -21.56
C ASN A 158 16.42 5.25 -22.16
N ARG A 159 15.28 5.82 -22.57
CA ARG A 159 15.20 7.18 -23.12
C ARG A 159 15.60 8.25 -22.09
N LEU A 160 15.36 8.00 -20.82
CA LEU A 160 15.72 8.90 -19.73
C LEU A 160 17.14 8.68 -19.20
N GLY A 161 17.88 7.67 -19.70
CA GLY A 161 19.21 7.31 -19.21
C GLY A 161 19.21 6.81 -17.77
N ILE A 162 18.12 6.15 -17.36
CA ILE A 162 17.93 5.67 -15.98
C ILE A 162 18.70 4.38 -15.76
N ASN A 163 19.52 4.34 -14.69
CA ASN A 163 20.03 3.08 -14.17
C ASN A 163 18.91 2.27 -13.52
N CYS A 164 18.78 1.00 -13.91
CA CYS A 164 17.67 0.13 -13.51
C CYS A 164 18.11 -1.04 -12.61
N ASP A 165 19.34 -1.05 -12.11
CA ASP A 165 19.93 -2.25 -11.45
C ASP A 165 19.10 -2.74 -10.27
N ASN A 166 18.57 -1.83 -9.43
CA ASN A 166 17.80 -2.16 -8.25
C ASN A 166 16.30 -1.80 -8.38
N ILE A 167 15.79 -1.70 -9.62
CA ILE A 167 14.37 -1.44 -9.89
C ILE A 167 13.72 -2.73 -10.38
N GLN A 168 12.80 -3.26 -9.61
CA GLN A 168 11.92 -4.35 -10.02
C GLN A 168 10.64 -3.77 -10.63
N ILE A 169 10.19 -4.33 -11.74
CA ILE A 169 8.99 -3.85 -12.46
C ILE A 169 7.96 -4.96 -12.52
N MET A 170 6.72 -4.62 -12.19
CA MET A 170 5.59 -5.52 -12.29
C MET A 170 4.44 -4.88 -13.07
N SER A 171 3.90 -5.60 -14.07
CA SER A 171 2.72 -5.17 -14.82
C SER A 171 1.54 -6.03 -14.38
N THR A 172 0.78 -5.54 -13.40
CA THR A 172 -0.41 -6.20 -12.87
C THR A 172 -1.41 -5.18 -12.34
N MET A 173 -2.68 -5.59 -12.30
CA MET A 173 -3.76 -4.82 -11.68
C MET A 173 -4.32 -5.54 -10.45
N ARG A 174 -3.87 -6.77 -10.16
CA ARG A 174 -4.38 -7.56 -9.03
C ARG A 174 -3.62 -7.22 -7.75
N LEU A 175 -4.36 -6.80 -6.74
CA LEU A 175 -3.80 -6.47 -5.42
C LEU A 175 -3.07 -7.66 -4.79
N GLU A 176 -3.64 -8.86 -4.91
CA GLU A 176 -3.09 -10.08 -4.33
C GLU A 176 -1.66 -10.35 -4.87
N ASP A 177 -1.46 -10.22 -6.19
CA ASP A 177 -0.15 -10.40 -6.82
C ASP A 177 0.85 -9.34 -6.34
N ILE A 178 0.36 -8.09 -6.11
CA ILE A 178 1.19 -7.01 -5.57
C ILE A 178 1.62 -7.33 -4.14
N ILE A 179 0.69 -7.73 -3.28
CA ILE A 179 0.98 -8.06 -1.88
C ILE A 179 1.95 -9.25 -1.77
N ASP A 180 1.79 -10.26 -2.61
CA ASP A 180 2.71 -11.41 -2.67
C ASP A 180 4.14 -10.94 -3.03
N ALA A 181 4.29 -10.09 -4.05
CA ALA A 181 5.58 -9.52 -4.44
C ALA A 181 6.17 -8.62 -3.33
N LEU A 182 5.34 -7.84 -2.64
CA LEU A 182 5.79 -7.02 -1.51
C LEU A 182 6.33 -7.88 -0.36
N ASN A 183 5.67 -8.99 -0.05
CA ASN A 183 6.09 -9.92 1.01
C ASN A 183 7.39 -10.65 0.67
N GLU A 184 7.60 -10.97 -0.60
CA GLU A 184 8.80 -11.63 -1.09
C GLU A 184 9.99 -10.67 -1.15
N LEU A 185 9.84 -9.53 -1.81
CA LEU A 185 10.92 -8.58 -2.10
C LEU A 185 11.24 -7.66 -0.93
N LYS A 186 10.25 -7.32 -0.11
CA LYS A 186 10.34 -6.31 0.97
C LYS A 186 11.03 -5.03 0.51
N PRO A 187 10.54 -4.40 -0.57
CA PRO A 187 11.16 -3.23 -1.15
C PRO A 187 11.10 -2.05 -0.20
N LEU A 188 12.11 -1.18 -0.25
CA LEU A 188 12.12 0.04 0.55
C LEU A 188 11.25 1.14 -0.08
N LEU A 189 11.13 1.15 -1.41
CA LEU A 189 10.24 2.04 -2.15
C LEU A 189 9.25 1.22 -2.99
N VAL A 190 7.97 1.51 -2.81
CA VAL A 190 6.85 0.94 -3.59
C VAL A 190 6.19 2.04 -4.39
N ILE A 191 6.07 1.86 -5.69
CA ILE A 191 5.38 2.78 -6.60
C ILE A 191 4.22 2.05 -7.24
N ILE A 192 3.01 2.62 -7.15
CA ILE A 192 1.79 2.13 -7.79
C ILE A 192 1.31 3.16 -8.82
N ASP A 193 1.41 2.83 -10.08
CA ASP A 193 1.07 3.73 -11.19
C ASP A 193 0.03 3.08 -12.12
N SER A 194 -1.26 3.32 -11.89
CA SER A 194 -1.95 4.15 -10.92
C SER A 194 -2.78 3.29 -9.96
N ILE A 195 -3.11 3.82 -8.78
CA ILE A 195 -4.00 3.12 -7.82
C ILE A 195 -5.40 2.88 -8.40
N GLN A 196 -5.82 3.66 -9.38
CA GLN A 196 -7.13 3.53 -10.02
C GLN A 196 -7.28 2.26 -10.86
N THR A 197 -6.18 1.65 -11.28
CA THR A 197 -6.19 0.40 -12.05
C THR A 197 -6.15 -0.84 -11.16
N VAL A 198 -5.76 -0.69 -9.89
CA VAL A 198 -5.63 -1.82 -8.96
C VAL A 198 -7.01 -2.28 -8.47
N TYR A 199 -7.21 -3.58 -8.46
CA TYR A 199 -8.42 -4.20 -7.95
C TYR A 199 -8.12 -5.48 -7.15
N SER A 200 -9.06 -5.85 -6.28
CA SER A 200 -9.08 -7.11 -5.53
C SER A 200 -10.45 -7.76 -5.67
N LEU A 201 -10.50 -9.06 -5.73
CA LEU A 201 -11.76 -9.82 -5.71
C LEU A 201 -12.47 -9.71 -4.35
N GLU A 202 -11.74 -9.39 -3.28
CA GLU A 202 -12.27 -9.19 -1.93
C GLU A 202 -12.84 -7.77 -1.73
N GLY A 203 -12.33 -6.78 -2.45
CA GLY A 203 -12.74 -5.38 -2.35
C GLY A 203 -14.08 -5.04 -3.02
N GLY A 204 -14.77 -6.03 -3.60
CA GLY A 204 -16.06 -5.88 -4.27
C GLY A 204 -16.04 -6.36 -5.73
N ILE A 205 -17.22 -6.48 -6.33
CA ILE A 205 -17.40 -7.16 -7.64
C ILE A 205 -16.91 -6.30 -8.82
N ILE A 206 -16.91 -4.96 -8.69
CA ILE A 206 -16.68 -4.04 -9.82
C ILE A 206 -15.37 -3.30 -9.66
N PRO A 207 -14.34 -3.55 -10.51
CA PRO A 207 -13.10 -2.78 -10.54
C PRO A 207 -13.35 -1.28 -10.77
N GLY A 208 -12.48 -0.41 -10.25
CA GLY A 208 -12.54 1.04 -10.44
C GLY A 208 -13.58 1.78 -9.60
N THR A 209 -14.37 1.08 -8.77
CA THR A 209 -15.29 1.74 -7.83
C THR A 209 -14.55 2.36 -6.65
N ILE A 210 -15.15 3.36 -5.99
CA ILE A 210 -14.58 4.01 -4.80
C ILE A 210 -14.30 3.00 -3.68
N ASN A 211 -15.13 1.96 -3.54
CA ASN A 211 -14.93 0.92 -2.55
C ASN A 211 -13.69 0.06 -2.85
N GLN A 212 -13.48 -0.30 -4.11
CA GLN A 212 -12.27 -0.99 -4.57
C GLN A 212 -11.02 -0.13 -4.29
N LEU A 213 -11.06 1.14 -4.69
CA LEU A 213 -9.96 2.08 -4.44
C LEU A 213 -9.61 2.17 -2.96
N LYS A 214 -10.61 2.32 -2.09
CA LYS A 214 -10.41 2.37 -0.64
C LYS A 214 -9.83 1.06 -0.10
N TYR A 215 -10.38 -0.07 -0.53
CA TYR A 215 -9.91 -1.39 -0.10
C TYR A 215 -8.44 -1.59 -0.49
N CYS A 216 -8.11 -1.44 -1.78
CA CYS A 216 -6.75 -1.62 -2.26
C CYS A 216 -5.75 -0.64 -1.60
N THR A 217 -6.16 0.62 -1.42
CA THR A 217 -5.33 1.61 -0.72
C THR A 217 -5.10 1.21 0.74
N ASN A 218 -6.13 0.75 1.45
CA ASN A 218 -6.01 0.33 2.84
C ASN A 218 -5.04 -0.82 3.02
N GLU A 219 -5.12 -1.84 2.17
CA GLU A 219 -4.22 -3.00 2.21
C GLU A 219 -2.76 -2.59 1.95
N LEU A 220 -2.53 -1.77 0.91
CA LEU A 220 -1.18 -1.30 0.58
C LEU A 220 -0.59 -0.40 1.68
N VAL A 221 -1.38 0.54 2.21
CA VAL A 221 -0.97 1.41 3.32
C VAL A 221 -0.72 0.61 4.59
N GLY A 222 -1.59 -0.37 4.89
CA GLY A 222 -1.44 -1.29 6.02
C GLY A 222 -0.11 -2.03 5.94
N TRP A 223 0.19 -2.63 4.79
CA TRP A 223 1.45 -3.33 4.56
C TRP A 223 2.67 -2.42 4.79
N VAL A 224 2.65 -1.21 4.24
CA VAL A 224 3.77 -0.25 4.36
C VAL A 224 3.99 0.20 5.80
N LYS A 225 2.92 0.41 6.57
CA LYS A 225 3.01 0.79 7.99
C LYS A 225 3.59 -0.30 8.89
N GLU A 226 3.44 -1.56 8.49
CA GLU A 226 4.06 -2.70 9.18
C GLU A 226 5.51 -2.94 8.74
N ASN A 227 5.90 -2.43 7.58
CA ASN A 227 7.23 -2.59 7.00
C ASN A 227 7.96 -1.24 6.94
N GLU A 228 9.28 -1.25 6.79
CA GLU A 228 10.09 -0.01 6.74
C GLU A 228 10.13 0.60 5.31
N SER A 229 8.99 0.60 4.63
CA SER A 229 8.86 1.00 3.24
C SER A 229 8.23 2.38 3.09
N VAL A 230 8.43 3.00 1.93
CA VAL A 230 7.71 4.20 1.47
C VAL A 230 6.81 3.79 0.31
N LEU A 231 5.53 4.18 0.35
CA LEU A 231 4.57 3.96 -0.72
C LEU A 231 4.29 5.28 -1.44
N ILE A 232 4.42 5.28 -2.76
CA ILE A 232 3.98 6.39 -3.62
C ILE A 232 2.94 5.85 -4.60
N MET A 233 1.73 6.38 -4.53
CA MET A 233 0.63 6.02 -5.43
C MET A 233 0.29 7.20 -6.32
N THR A 234 0.15 6.97 -7.63
CA THR A 234 -0.41 8.00 -8.52
C THR A 234 -1.92 7.90 -8.61
N CYS A 235 -2.52 9.04 -8.89
CA CYS A 235 -3.93 9.12 -9.27
C CYS A 235 -4.14 10.23 -10.32
N HIS A 236 -5.19 10.07 -11.13
CA HIS A 236 -5.61 11.10 -12.07
C HIS A 236 -6.57 12.07 -11.40
N VAL A 237 -6.42 13.34 -11.71
CA VAL A 237 -7.36 14.40 -11.32
C VAL A 237 -8.30 14.70 -12.48
N THR A 238 -9.54 15.13 -12.19
CA THR A 238 -10.47 15.63 -13.21
C THR A 238 -10.04 17.01 -13.70
N LYS A 239 -10.57 17.44 -14.86
CA LYS A 239 -10.32 18.78 -15.43
C LYS A 239 -10.69 19.94 -14.50
N ASP A 240 -11.56 19.73 -13.53
CA ASP A 240 -11.96 20.72 -12.52
C ASP A 240 -10.97 20.78 -11.33
N GLY A 241 -9.80 20.16 -11.44
CA GLY A 241 -8.81 20.11 -10.35
C GLY A 241 -9.24 19.27 -9.16
N ASN A 242 -10.45 18.71 -9.20
CA ASN A 242 -10.89 17.75 -8.19
C ASN A 242 -10.32 16.39 -8.52
N ILE A 243 -9.64 15.80 -7.56
CA ILE A 243 -9.15 14.44 -7.66
C ILE A 243 -10.38 13.52 -7.82
N ALA A 244 -10.64 12.99 -9.02
CA ALA A 244 -11.80 12.11 -9.30
C ALA A 244 -11.65 10.80 -8.50
N GLY A 245 -12.47 10.63 -7.47
CA GLY A 245 -12.39 9.51 -6.54
C GLY A 245 -11.39 9.66 -5.38
N PRO A 246 -10.29 10.41 -5.50
CA PRO A 246 -9.22 10.46 -4.51
C PRO A 246 -9.45 11.35 -3.30
N LYS A 247 -10.44 12.25 -3.24
CA LYS A 247 -10.78 12.89 -1.94
C LYS A 247 -11.04 11.83 -0.85
N ALA A 248 -11.52 10.66 -1.26
CA ALA A 248 -11.69 9.54 -0.35
C ALA A 248 -10.36 8.91 0.10
N LEU A 249 -9.27 9.05 -0.69
CA LEU A 249 -7.95 8.52 -0.39
C LEU A 249 -7.07 9.50 0.39
N GLU A 250 -7.33 10.80 0.31
CA GLU A 250 -6.55 11.83 1.01
C GLU A 250 -6.48 11.61 2.53
N HIS A 251 -7.54 11.05 3.11
CA HIS A 251 -7.59 10.73 4.53
C HIS A 251 -6.88 9.42 4.90
N MET A 252 -6.56 8.59 3.91
CA MET A 252 -5.95 7.27 4.11
C MET A 252 -4.43 7.30 3.99
N VAL A 253 -3.87 8.38 3.45
CA VAL A 253 -2.43 8.56 3.21
C VAL A 253 -1.85 9.62 4.14
N ASP A 254 -0.54 9.61 4.31
CA ASP A 254 0.16 10.56 5.18
C ASP A 254 0.44 11.89 4.45
N THR A 255 0.75 11.84 3.16
CA THR A 255 1.08 13.01 2.34
C THR A 255 0.26 13.04 1.04
N VAL A 256 -0.21 14.21 0.65
CA VAL A 256 -0.93 14.46 -0.61
C VAL A 256 -0.23 15.56 -1.39
N ILE A 257 0.22 15.23 -2.59
CA ILE A 257 0.93 16.13 -3.49
C ILE A 257 0.17 16.20 -4.82
N SER A 258 0.01 17.41 -5.36
CA SER A 258 -0.47 17.63 -6.72
C SER A 258 0.69 18.01 -7.63
N PHE A 259 0.73 17.39 -8.81
CA PHE A 259 1.60 17.78 -9.90
C PHE A 259 0.78 18.61 -10.87
N GLU A 260 1.09 19.89 -10.96
CA GLU A 260 0.30 20.90 -11.66
C GLU A 260 1.13 21.57 -12.76
N ARG A 261 0.43 22.25 -13.68
CA ARG A 261 1.02 23.11 -14.69
C ARG A 261 0.33 24.46 -14.63
N ASN A 262 1.11 25.55 -14.67
CA ASN A 262 0.56 26.90 -14.79
C ASN A 262 0.33 27.28 -16.26
N ASN A 263 -0.18 28.50 -16.50
CA ASN A 263 -0.45 29.05 -17.83
C ASN A 263 0.83 29.21 -18.67
N ASP A 264 2.00 29.32 -18.03
CA ASP A 264 3.31 29.44 -18.70
C ASP A 264 3.95 28.08 -18.97
N GLU A 265 3.18 26.99 -18.85
CA GLU A 265 3.61 25.61 -19.02
C GLU A 265 4.66 25.13 -18.00
N ILE A 266 4.90 25.88 -16.95
CA ILE A 266 5.80 25.49 -15.87
C ILE A 266 5.10 24.41 -15.02
N ARG A 267 5.77 23.31 -14.83
CA ARG A 267 5.30 22.21 -13.99
C ARG A 267 5.86 22.36 -12.57
N PHE A 268 5.00 22.19 -11.57
CA PHE A 268 5.39 22.29 -10.16
C PHE A 268 4.66 21.25 -9.30
N LEU A 269 5.24 20.97 -8.16
CA LEU A 269 4.64 20.12 -7.12
C LEU A 269 4.10 20.99 -5.99
N ARG A 270 2.90 20.67 -5.51
CA ARG A 270 2.26 21.35 -4.39
C ARG A 270 1.81 20.32 -3.36
N ALA A 271 2.26 20.45 -2.11
CA ALA A 271 1.73 19.65 -1.01
C ALA A 271 0.41 20.25 -0.51
N TYR A 272 -0.61 19.42 -0.37
CA TYR A 272 -1.89 19.74 0.26
C TYR A 272 -1.98 19.18 1.68
N LYS A 273 -1.27 18.10 1.92
CA LYS A 273 -1.14 17.44 3.21
C LYS A 273 0.28 16.89 3.34
N ASN A 274 0.92 17.16 4.45
CA ASN A 274 2.25 16.62 4.77
C ASN A 274 2.42 16.54 6.30
#